data_eedb0b493f6bfff2c6c8db4cb61a6731
#
_entry.id   eedb0b493f6bfff2c6c8db4cb61a6731
#
_cell.length_a   1.000
_cell.length_b   1.000
_cell.length_c   1.000
_cell.angle_alpha   90.00
_cell.angle_beta   90.00
_cell.angle_gamma   90.00
#
_symmetry.space_group_name_H-M   'P 1'
#
loop_
_entity.id
_entity.type
_entity.pdbx_description
1 polymer ?
#
loop_
_entity_poly.entity_id
_entity_poly.type
_entity_poly.pdbx_seq_one_letter_code
_entity_poly.pdbx_strand_id
1 'polypeptide(L)'
;MLYGRVGWQLSDTVYVFYCIINHMREYWFKLSDKIRFLFVGGFNAGVSYLIYSAFCIVLGDSAYQIALALAWAISSIVSYTTQKFLVFEGKGNWVKEYLKCCTTWFFSYLINAGLLEFIVKILHLNVFVAQIVATIVSAIFTYVFFKKFAFRKKEL
;
A
#
# COMPACT_ATOMS: atom_id res chain seq x y z
N MET A 1 -50.45 7.20 -10.77
CA MET A 1 -49.93 8.00 -9.65
C MET A 1 -48.86 7.25 -8.82
N LEU A 2 -47.99 6.44 -9.46
CA LEU A 2 -46.97 5.62 -8.79
C LEU A 2 -45.52 5.88 -9.27
N TYR A 3 -45.34 6.75 -10.24
CA TYR A 3 -44.02 7.03 -10.85
C TYR A 3 -43.19 8.11 -10.12
N GLY A 4 -43.78 8.84 -9.19
CA GLY A 4 -43.14 9.97 -8.51
C GLY A 4 -42.36 9.61 -7.25
N ARG A 5 -42.58 8.43 -6.62
CA ARG A 5 -41.94 8.07 -5.32
C ARG A 5 -40.61 7.35 -5.45
N VAL A 6 -40.36 6.64 -6.54
CA VAL A 6 -39.17 5.85 -6.72
C VAL A 6 -37.93 6.71 -7.04
N GLY A 7 -38.15 7.79 -7.79
CA GLY A 7 -37.08 8.72 -8.16
C GLY A 7 -36.46 9.49 -6.99
N TRP A 8 -37.27 9.88 -6.02
CA TRP A 8 -36.85 10.65 -4.86
C TRP A 8 -36.07 9.77 -3.86
N GLN A 9 -36.48 8.50 -3.64
CA GLN A 9 -35.78 7.59 -2.73
C GLN A 9 -34.38 7.20 -3.24
N LEU A 10 -34.17 7.06 -4.55
CA LEU A 10 -32.84 6.78 -5.12
C LEU A 10 -31.90 7.98 -4.98
N SER A 11 -32.40 9.22 -5.16
CA SER A 11 -31.59 10.42 -4.99
C SER A 11 -31.20 10.65 -3.53
N ASP A 12 -32.11 10.41 -2.60
CA ASP A 12 -31.85 10.56 -1.17
C ASP A 12 -30.84 9.50 -0.67
N THR A 13 -30.97 8.27 -1.12
CA THR A 13 -30.02 7.20 -0.79
C THR A 13 -28.63 7.49 -1.33
N VAL A 14 -28.51 7.94 -2.57
CA VAL A 14 -27.23 8.33 -3.18
C VAL A 14 -26.63 9.53 -2.45
N TYR A 15 -27.45 10.52 -2.08
CA TYR A 15 -26.99 11.69 -1.32
C TYR A 15 -26.49 11.31 0.07
N VAL A 16 -27.20 10.44 0.79
CA VAL A 16 -26.75 9.91 2.10
C VAL A 16 -25.44 9.15 1.96
N PHE A 17 -25.31 8.27 0.96
CA PHE A 17 -24.05 7.57 0.68
C PHE A 17 -22.91 8.55 0.38
N TYR A 18 -23.14 9.57 -0.41
CA TYR A 18 -22.15 10.61 -0.70
C TYR A 18 -21.72 11.38 0.55
N CYS A 19 -22.68 11.75 1.42
CA CYS A 19 -22.38 12.40 2.69
C CYS A 19 -21.57 11.50 3.63
N ILE A 20 -21.91 10.21 3.72
CA ILE A 20 -21.18 9.25 4.54
C ILE A 20 -19.73 9.08 4.02
N ILE A 21 -19.56 8.90 2.72
CA ILE A 21 -18.24 8.74 2.10
C ILE A 21 -17.38 9.99 2.33
N ASN A 22 -17.92 11.19 2.15
CA ASN A 22 -17.20 12.43 2.39
C ASN A 22 -16.82 12.59 3.86
N HIS A 23 -17.74 12.26 4.77
CA HIS A 23 -17.48 12.32 6.20
C HIS A 23 -16.38 11.34 6.63
N MET A 24 -16.45 10.08 6.16
CA MET A 24 -15.39 9.09 6.38
C MET A 24 -14.04 9.55 5.80
N ARG A 25 -14.06 10.15 4.61
CA ARG A 25 -12.86 10.70 3.98
C ARG A 25 -12.25 11.82 4.82
N GLU A 26 -13.05 12.74 5.35
CA GLU A 26 -12.57 13.82 6.21
C GLU A 26 -11.90 13.26 7.48
N TYR A 27 -12.50 12.27 8.14
CA TYR A 27 -11.87 11.62 9.31
C TYR A 27 -10.56 10.90 8.92
N TRP A 28 -10.55 10.20 7.80
CA TRP A 28 -9.35 9.54 7.31
C TRP A 28 -8.19 10.53 7.09
N PHE A 29 -8.46 11.67 6.47
CA PHE A 29 -7.44 12.68 6.19
C PHE A 29 -7.09 13.57 7.40
N LYS A 30 -7.82 13.49 8.51
CA LYS A 30 -7.41 14.04 9.81
C LYS A 30 -6.30 13.21 10.47
N LEU A 31 -6.20 11.93 10.14
CA LEU A 31 -5.08 11.10 10.61
C LEU A 31 -3.77 11.55 9.99
N SER A 32 -2.68 11.43 10.74
CA SER A 32 -1.36 11.72 10.18
C SER A 32 -1.04 10.78 9.00
N ASP A 33 -0.31 11.27 8.01
CA ASP A 33 0.13 10.48 6.85
C ASP A 33 0.95 9.24 7.25
N LYS A 34 1.64 9.28 8.38
CA LYS A 34 2.36 8.14 8.95
C LYS A 34 1.41 7.01 9.37
N ILE A 35 0.32 7.36 10.06
CA ILE A 35 -0.69 6.40 10.51
C ILE A 35 -1.40 5.81 9.29
N ARG A 36 -1.81 6.64 8.34
CA ARG A 36 -2.41 6.20 7.08
C ARG A 36 -1.50 5.25 6.31
N PHE A 37 -0.19 5.57 6.24
CA PHE A 37 0.82 4.71 5.60
C PHE A 37 0.89 3.33 6.25
N LEU A 38 0.89 3.26 7.58
CA LEU A 38 0.95 2.00 8.32
C LEU A 38 -0.30 1.14 8.07
N PHE A 39 -1.50 1.73 8.15
CA PHE A 39 -2.75 1.01 7.90
C PHE A 39 -2.84 0.51 6.44
N VAL A 40 -2.56 1.37 5.49
CA VAL A 40 -2.59 1.01 4.06
C VAL A 40 -1.50 0.00 3.74
N GLY A 41 -0.32 0.11 4.35
CA GLY A 41 0.74 -0.88 4.21
C GLY A 41 0.35 -2.27 4.72
N GLY A 42 -0.26 -2.35 5.90
CA GLY A 42 -0.80 -3.60 6.46
C GLY A 42 -1.90 -4.21 5.58
N PHE A 43 -2.83 -3.39 5.11
CA PHE A 43 -3.88 -3.81 4.18
C PHE A 43 -3.28 -4.38 2.88
N ASN A 44 -2.32 -3.69 2.29
CA ASN A 44 -1.65 -4.13 1.06
C ASN A 44 -0.89 -5.45 1.25
N ALA A 45 -0.27 -5.66 2.40
CA ALA A 45 0.37 -6.95 2.72
C ALA A 45 -0.65 -8.09 2.76
N GLY A 46 -1.81 -7.87 3.38
CA GLY A 46 -2.91 -8.84 3.39
C GLY A 46 -3.44 -9.14 2.00
N VAL A 47 -3.68 -8.11 1.18
CA VAL A 47 -4.14 -8.26 -0.22
C VAL A 47 -3.11 -9.03 -1.05
N SER A 48 -1.81 -8.71 -0.90
CA SER A 48 -0.73 -9.42 -1.59
C SER A 48 -0.71 -10.91 -1.25
N TYR A 49 -0.88 -11.24 0.01
CA TYR A 49 -0.95 -12.63 0.46
C TYR A 49 -2.17 -13.37 -0.11
N LEU A 50 -3.33 -12.74 -0.13
CA LEU A 50 -4.55 -13.33 -0.71
C LEU A 50 -4.39 -13.59 -2.21
N ILE A 51 -3.82 -12.64 -2.95
CA ILE A 51 -3.56 -12.80 -4.39
C ILE A 51 -2.56 -13.94 -4.62
N TYR A 52 -1.49 -14.01 -3.84
CA TYR A 52 -0.51 -15.09 -3.90
C TYR A 52 -1.16 -16.45 -3.64
N SER A 53 -1.95 -16.56 -2.57
CA SER A 53 -2.64 -17.80 -2.22
C SER A 53 -3.62 -18.24 -3.31
N ALA A 54 -4.35 -17.30 -3.91
CA ALA A 54 -5.25 -17.60 -5.02
C ALA A 54 -4.49 -18.16 -6.24
N PHE A 55 -3.34 -17.58 -6.60
CA PHE A 55 -2.51 -18.12 -7.68
C PHE A 55 -1.92 -19.47 -7.35
N CYS A 56 -1.51 -19.74 -6.11
CA CYS A 56 -1.04 -21.07 -5.70
C CYS A 56 -2.15 -22.11 -5.86
N ILE A 57 -3.39 -21.80 -5.48
CA ILE A 57 -4.53 -22.72 -5.66
C ILE A 57 -4.80 -23.00 -7.15
N VAL A 58 -4.71 -21.99 -8.01
CA VAL A 58 -5.02 -22.14 -9.44
C VAL A 58 -3.89 -22.84 -10.22
N LEU A 59 -2.63 -22.49 -9.92
CA LEU A 59 -1.46 -22.97 -10.66
C LEU A 59 -0.86 -24.27 -10.08
N GLY A 60 -1.26 -24.63 -8.86
CA GLY A 60 -0.71 -25.76 -8.12
C GLY A 60 0.63 -25.43 -7.43
N ASP A 61 0.96 -26.25 -6.43
CA ASP A 61 2.13 -26.03 -5.55
C ASP A 61 3.49 -26.05 -6.27
N SER A 62 3.59 -26.73 -7.41
CA SER A 62 4.82 -26.77 -8.20
C SER A 62 5.15 -25.44 -8.89
N ALA A 63 4.16 -24.57 -9.07
CA ALA A 63 4.30 -23.29 -9.77
C ALA A 63 4.35 -22.07 -8.83
N TYR A 64 4.71 -22.26 -7.54
CA TYR A 64 4.71 -21.20 -6.51
C TYR A 64 5.55 -19.97 -6.87
N GLN A 65 6.65 -20.12 -7.62
CA GLN A 65 7.48 -19.00 -8.06
C GLN A 65 6.75 -18.13 -9.11
N ILE A 66 6.00 -18.76 -10.01
CA ILE A 66 5.17 -18.05 -10.99
C ILE A 66 4.02 -17.33 -10.26
N ALA A 67 3.38 -18.02 -9.32
CA ALA A 67 2.34 -17.45 -8.46
C ALA A 67 2.87 -16.22 -7.70
N LEU A 68 4.10 -16.29 -7.15
CA LEU A 68 4.74 -15.18 -6.46
C LEU A 68 5.01 -13.99 -7.40
N ALA A 69 5.53 -14.24 -8.59
CA ALA A 69 5.81 -13.18 -9.56
C ALA A 69 4.53 -12.46 -10.02
N LEU A 70 3.47 -13.23 -10.34
CA LEU A 70 2.18 -12.66 -10.73
C LEU A 70 1.52 -11.89 -9.58
N ALA A 71 1.55 -12.45 -8.37
CA ALA A 71 1.03 -11.79 -7.19
C ALA A 71 1.79 -10.48 -6.91
N TRP A 72 3.11 -10.49 -7.03
CA TRP A 72 3.91 -9.28 -6.85
C TRP A 72 3.56 -8.20 -7.89
N ALA A 73 3.44 -8.57 -9.16
CA ALA A 73 3.10 -7.63 -10.23
C ALA A 73 1.74 -6.94 -9.98
N ILE A 74 0.71 -7.73 -9.64
CA ILE A 74 -0.64 -7.18 -9.37
C ILE A 74 -0.64 -6.38 -8.07
N SER A 75 -0.07 -6.92 -7.00
CA SER A 75 -0.05 -6.28 -5.69
C SER A 75 0.74 -4.96 -5.69
N SER A 76 1.78 -4.84 -6.51
CA SER A 76 2.55 -3.60 -6.63
C SER A 76 1.70 -2.46 -7.21
N ILE A 77 0.84 -2.76 -8.19
CA ILE A 77 -0.10 -1.79 -8.76
C ILE A 77 -1.17 -1.38 -7.73
N VAL A 78 -1.73 -2.35 -7.00
CA VAL A 78 -2.68 -2.10 -5.91
C VAL A 78 -2.03 -1.25 -4.82
N SER A 79 -0.82 -1.61 -4.38
CA SER A 79 -0.05 -0.86 -3.38
C SER A 79 0.25 0.56 -3.82
N TYR A 80 0.68 0.77 -5.05
CA TYR A 80 0.90 2.11 -5.58
C TYR A 80 -0.38 2.94 -5.57
N THR A 81 -1.49 2.36 -6.07
CA THR A 81 -2.77 3.06 -6.18
C THR A 81 -3.31 3.46 -4.81
N THR A 82 -3.31 2.54 -3.85
CA THR A 82 -3.78 2.82 -2.48
C THR A 82 -2.89 3.84 -1.78
N GLN A 83 -1.56 3.75 -1.90
CA GLN A 83 -0.64 4.74 -1.35
C GLN A 83 -0.85 6.12 -1.97
N LYS A 84 -1.02 6.18 -3.30
CA LYS A 84 -1.26 7.43 -4.02
C LYS A 84 -2.51 8.16 -3.53
N PHE A 85 -3.63 7.45 -3.41
CA PHE A 85 -4.92 8.08 -3.11
C PHE A 85 -5.24 8.16 -1.62
N LEU A 86 -4.88 7.15 -0.84
CA LEU A 86 -5.27 7.08 0.56
C LEU A 86 -4.23 7.66 1.53
N VAL A 87 -2.97 7.79 1.10
CA VAL A 87 -1.91 8.28 1.99
C VAL A 87 -1.37 9.64 1.55
N PHE A 88 -0.86 9.73 0.32
CA PHE A 88 -0.07 10.89 -0.13
C PHE A 88 -0.84 11.89 -0.99
N GLU A 89 -2.07 11.57 -1.43
CA GLU A 89 -2.88 12.42 -2.31
C GLU A 89 -2.12 12.85 -3.58
N GLY A 90 -1.36 11.91 -4.18
CA GLY A 90 -0.49 12.19 -5.32
C GLY A 90 -1.27 12.64 -6.55
N LYS A 91 -0.85 13.77 -7.13
CA LYS A 91 -1.47 14.37 -8.34
C LYS A 91 -0.56 14.28 -9.57
N GLY A 92 0.56 13.58 -9.48
CA GLY A 92 1.56 13.48 -10.54
C GLY A 92 1.22 12.42 -11.59
N ASN A 93 2.14 12.28 -12.56
CA ASN A 93 2.02 11.31 -13.63
C ASN A 93 2.14 9.88 -13.11
N TRP A 94 1.16 9.04 -13.41
CA TRP A 94 1.03 7.67 -12.88
C TRP A 94 2.25 6.81 -13.14
N VAL A 95 2.74 6.78 -14.38
CA VAL A 95 3.87 5.94 -14.76
C VAL A 95 5.14 6.38 -14.06
N LYS A 96 5.42 7.68 -14.05
CA LYS A 96 6.61 8.23 -13.40
C LYS A 96 6.60 8.01 -11.89
N GLU A 97 5.46 8.19 -11.24
CA GLU A 97 5.31 7.93 -9.81
C GLU A 97 5.43 6.44 -9.49
N TYR A 98 4.82 5.57 -10.30
CA TYR A 98 4.92 4.12 -10.13
C TYR A 98 6.37 3.64 -10.24
N LEU A 99 7.12 4.08 -11.26
CA LEU A 99 8.54 3.74 -11.39
C LEU A 99 9.38 4.21 -10.20
N LYS A 100 9.09 5.39 -9.66
CA LYS A 100 9.74 5.88 -8.43
C LYS A 100 9.37 5.02 -7.21
N CYS A 101 8.14 4.53 -7.12
CA CYS A 101 7.74 3.60 -6.08
C CYS A 101 8.50 2.27 -6.20
N CYS A 102 8.60 1.71 -7.41
CA CYS A 102 9.39 0.49 -7.66
C CYS A 102 10.86 0.67 -7.25
N THR A 103 11.46 1.80 -7.62
CA THR A 103 12.83 2.15 -7.20
C THR A 103 12.95 2.23 -5.68
N THR A 104 11.98 2.86 -5.02
CA THR A 104 11.95 2.95 -3.55
C THR A 104 11.84 1.58 -2.90
N TRP A 105 10.98 0.69 -3.41
CA TRP A 105 10.84 -0.68 -2.90
C TRP A 105 12.11 -1.50 -3.08
N PHE A 106 12.80 -1.35 -4.22
CA PHE A 106 14.07 -2.00 -4.46
C PHE A 106 15.14 -1.57 -3.42
N PHE A 107 15.31 -0.28 -3.19
CA PHE A 107 16.24 0.21 -2.17
C PHE A 107 15.83 -0.17 -0.76
N SER A 108 14.53 -0.15 -0.46
CA SER A 108 14.01 -0.62 0.83
C SER A 108 14.34 -2.09 1.09
N TYR A 109 14.23 -2.92 0.07
CA TYR A 109 14.64 -4.33 0.14
C TYR A 109 16.15 -4.47 0.42
N LEU A 110 17.00 -3.74 -0.28
CA LEU A 110 18.46 -3.78 -0.05
C LEU A 110 18.81 -3.34 1.37
N ILE A 111 18.16 -2.29 1.88
CA ILE A 111 18.35 -1.82 3.26
C ILE A 111 17.91 -2.90 4.26
N ASN A 112 16.74 -3.51 4.03
CA ASN A 112 16.24 -4.59 4.89
C ASN A 112 17.22 -5.76 4.93
N ALA A 113 17.63 -6.26 3.77
CA ALA A 113 18.55 -7.38 3.66
C ALA A 113 19.92 -7.06 4.28
N GLY A 114 20.47 -5.88 4.01
CA GLY A 114 21.75 -5.46 4.58
C GLY A 114 21.71 -5.30 6.11
N LEU A 115 20.64 -4.70 6.63
CA LEU A 115 20.46 -4.58 8.08
C LEU A 115 20.26 -5.93 8.76
N LEU A 116 19.46 -6.82 8.16
CA LEU A 116 19.26 -8.16 8.68
C LEU A 116 20.59 -8.92 8.81
N GLU A 117 21.38 -8.91 7.72
CA GLU A 117 22.69 -9.52 7.67
C GLU A 117 23.64 -8.94 8.74
N PHE A 118 23.69 -7.60 8.84
CA PHE A 118 24.50 -6.90 9.81
C PHE A 118 24.12 -7.26 11.25
N ILE A 119 22.82 -7.22 11.58
CA ILE A 119 22.34 -7.47 12.94
C ILE A 119 22.58 -8.93 13.34
N VAL A 120 22.32 -9.88 12.42
CA VAL A 120 22.50 -11.30 12.70
C VAL A 120 23.99 -11.69 12.82
N LYS A 121 24.82 -11.26 11.86
CA LYS A 121 26.20 -11.68 11.78
C LYS A 121 27.16 -10.90 12.67
N ILE A 122 26.91 -9.60 12.89
CA ILE A 122 27.83 -8.75 13.65
C ILE A 122 27.36 -8.55 15.08
N LEU A 123 26.06 -8.31 15.29
CA LEU A 123 25.50 -8.13 16.63
C LEU A 123 25.06 -9.44 17.29
N HIS A 124 25.10 -10.56 16.55
CA HIS A 124 24.72 -11.89 17.01
C HIS A 124 23.34 -11.98 17.64
N LEU A 125 22.41 -11.12 17.20
CA LEU A 125 21.03 -11.13 17.68
C LEU A 125 20.22 -12.24 17.00
N ASN A 126 19.15 -12.65 17.69
CA ASN A 126 18.20 -13.63 17.15
C ASN A 126 17.59 -13.12 15.82
N VAL A 127 17.50 -13.99 14.81
CA VAL A 127 17.02 -13.67 13.45
C VAL A 127 15.63 -13.02 13.46
N PHE A 128 14.72 -13.45 14.33
CA PHE A 128 13.38 -12.89 14.42
C PHE A 128 13.39 -11.44 14.93
N VAL A 129 14.21 -11.15 15.96
CA VAL A 129 14.38 -9.79 16.48
C VAL A 129 15.06 -8.90 15.43
N ALA A 130 16.11 -9.41 14.79
CA ALA A 130 16.81 -8.74 13.70
C ALA A 130 15.86 -8.37 12.55
N GLN A 131 14.98 -9.29 12.15
CA GLN A 131 13.98 -9.06 11.09
C GLN A 131 12.97 -7.97 11.47
N ILE A 132 12.51 -7.93 12.72
CA ILE A 132 11.59 -6.88 13.18
C ILE A 132 12.27 -5.50 13.06
N VAL A 133 13.49 -5.37 13.55
CA VAL A 133 14.26 -4.11 13.48
C VAL A 133 14.51 -3.69 12.05
N ALA A 134 14.99 -4.61 11.20
CA ALA A 134 15.24 -4.34 9.78
C ALA A 134 13.96 -3.91 9.05
N THR A 135 12.83 -4.55 9.36
CA THR A 135 11.52 -4.20 8.77
C THR A 135 11.06 -2.80 9.18
N ILE A 136 11.20 -2.43 10.46
CA ILE A 136 10.83 -1.09 10.95
C ILE A 136 11.68 -0.02 10.26
N VAL A 137 13.00 -0.20 10.19
CA VAL A 137 13.90 0.76 9.52
C VAL A 137 13.56 0.89 8.04
N SER A 138 13.33 -0.23 7.34
CA SER A 138 12.95 -0.22 5.92
C SER A 138 11.58 0.44 5.68
N ALA A 139 10.63 0.26 6.59
CA ALA A 139 9.33 0.92 6.50
C ALA A 139 9.44 2.44 6.68
N ILE A 140 10.27 2.91 7.61
CA ILE A 140 10.57 4.34 7.80
C ILE A 140 11.23 4.91 6.54
N PHE A 141 12.22 4.20 5.98
CA PHE A 141 12.87 4.57 4.73
C PHE A 141 11.84 4.69 3.58
N THR A 142 11.02 3.66 3.39
CA THR A 142 9.96 3.64 2.35
C THR A 142 9.01 4.82 2.51
N TYR A 143 8.54 5.09 3.72
CA TYR A 143 7.66 6.23 3.99
C TYR A 143 8.31 7.58 3.61
N VAL A 144 9.56 7.80 4.03
CA VAL A 144 10.27 9.06 3.75
C VAL A 144 10.49 9.25 2.26
N PHE A 145 10.90 8.18 1.56
CA PHE A 145 11.13 8.22 0.11
C PHE A 145 9.83 8.38 -0.67
N PHE A 146 8.76 7.71 -0.28
CA PHE A 146 7.45 7.93 -0.89
C PHE A 146 7.04 9.38 -0.77
N LYS A 147 7.14 9.97 0.42
CA LYS A 147 6.75 11.35 0.68
C LYS A 147 7.60 12.37 -0.08
N LYS A 148 8.92 12.18 -0.11
CA LYS A 148 9.88 13.17 -0.67
C LYS A 148 10.22 12.94 -2.14
N PHE A 149 10.17 11.69 -2.62
CA PHE A 149 10.63 11.33 -3.96
C PHE A 149 9.50 10.88 -4.89
N ALA A 150 8.68 9.89 -4.48
CA ALA A 150 7.63 9.34 -5.34
C ALA A 150 6.44 10.30 -5.46
N PHE A 151 5.91 10.77 -4.34
CA PHE A 151 4.69 11.60 -4.25
C PHE A 151 4.98 13.06 -3.88
N ARG A 152 6.12 13.58 -4.28
CA ARG A 152 6.49 14.97 -4.00
C ARG A 152 5.42 15.90 -4.58
N LYS A 153 4.74 16.66 -3.71
CA LYS A 153 3.87 17.76 -4.13
C LYS A 153 4.77 18.80 -4.81
N LYS A 154 4.52 19.10 -6.09
CA LYS A 154 5.06 20.31 -6.69
C LYS A 154 4.35 21.47 -6.01
N GLU A 155 5.07 22.24 -5.23
CA GLU A 155 4.63 23.59 -4.88
C GLU A 155 4.64 24.37 -6.19
N LEU A 156 3.44 24.82 -6.59
CA LEU A 156 3.23 25.79 -7.67
C LEU A 156 3.41 27.18 -7.08
#